data_17c1dd80b48deda8ac732cf411d7339f
#
_entry.id   17c1dd80b48deda8ac732cf411d7339f
#
_cell.length_a   1.000
_cell.length_b   1.000
_cell.length_c   1.000
_cell.angle_alpha   90.00
_cell.angle_beta   90.00
_cell.angle_gamma   90.00
#
_symmetry.space_group_name_H-M   'P 1'
#
loop_
_entity.id
_entity.type
_entity.pdbx_description
1 polymer ?
#
loop_
_entity_poly.entity_id
_entity_poly.type
_entity_poly.pdbx_seq_one_letter_code
_entity_poly.pdbx_strand_id
1 'polypeptide(L)'
;MPRIDVCLEAVFDKEPLVERAKRVRDAGFDAVEFWFYDLDCVTQATDRGIAEFGKFCADNNILISNAVVNSPDAAIGGSLVDPADRPKYLARLRDTIKVCKDIDCPAAITCTGNERSGVSYQEQKHSVIDTLKAAAEIAEAHQFTLFLEPLNTLVDHEGYFLSSAQDGGDIIRKVGSDRVKLLFDVYHMQIMAGNVIARIEKLMDVIGHFHAAGVPGRHDLDIGELNYPNILTSIDRFGYKGLFGLEYWPAGDEMASLNRMRALTKG
;
A
#
# COMPACT_ATOMS: atom_id res chain seq x y z
N MET A 1 -17.72 -8.58 -4.55
CA MET A 1 -16.34 -8.29 -4.99
C MET A 1 -15.86 -7.00 -4.34
N PRO A 2 -14.59 -6.87 -3.90
CA PRO A 2 -14.07 -5.61 -3.37
C PRO A 2 -14.07 -4.51 -4.44
N ARG A 3 -14.13 -3.24 -4.00
CA ARG A 3 -13.91 -2.10 -4.89
C ARG A 3 -12.42 -2.02 -5.24
N ILE A 4 -12.12 -1.66 -6.47
CA ILE A 4 -10.77 -1.64 -7.01
C ILE A 4 -10.23 -0.23 -7.03
N ASP A 5 -9.01 -0.03 -6.54
CA ASP A 5 -8.21 1.16 -6.75
C ASP A 5 -6.95 0.86 -7.57
N VAL A 6 -6.34 1.88 -8.12
CA VAL A 6 -5.16 1.75 -8.99
C VAL A 6 -4.04 2.62 -8.46
N CYS A 7 -2.86 2.01 -8.28
CA CYS A 7 -1.65 2.72 -7.90
C CYS A 7 -1.12 3.55 -9.09
N LEU A 8 -1.14 4.87 -8.92
CA LEU A 8 -0.74 5.81 -9.97
C LEU A 8 0.78 5.81 -10.22
N GLU A 9 1.57 5.24 -9.33
CA GLU A 9 3.03 5.12 -9.53
C GLU A 9 3.39 3.99 -10.49
N ALA A 10 2.51 3.01 -10.67
CA ALA A 10 2.75 1.85 -11.52
C ALA A 10 2.19 1.99 -12.94
N VAL A 11 1.37 3.01 -13.21
CA VAL A 11 0.75 3.25 -14.52
C VAL A 11 0.94 4.70 -14.98
N PHE A 12 1.21 4.90 -16.27
CA PHE A 12 1.46 6.21 -16.87
C PHE A 12 2.51 7.03 -16.10
N ASP A 13 3.51 6.36 -15.59
CA ASP A 13 4.50 6.85 -14.63
C ASP A 13 5.32 8.08 -15.11
N LYS A 14 5.30 8.38 -16.40
CA LYS A 14 5.95 9.54 -17.02
C LYS A 14 5.04 10.77 -17.14
N GLU A 15 3.75 10.60 -16.88
CA GLU A 15 2.78 11.70 -16.90
C GLU A 15 2.67 12.37 -15.51
N PRO A 16 2.25 13.64 -15.40
CA PRO A 16 1.90 14.25 -14.12
C PRO A 16 0.79 13.49 -13.40
N LEU A 17 0.76 13.52 -12.07
CA LEU A 17 -0.16 12.74 -11.23
C LEU A 17 -1.64 12.92 -11.62
N VAL A 18 -2.05 14.14 -11.92
CA VAL A 18 -3.43 14.44 -12.37
C VAL A 18 -3.76 13.78 -13.72
N GLU A 19 -2.80 13.71 -14.64
CA GLU A 19 -3.00 13.04 -15.93
C GLU A 19 -3.10 11.52 -15.77
N ARG A 20 -2.29 10.91 -14.89
CA ARG A 20 -2.42 9.48 -14.52
C ARG A 20 -3.83 9.19 -14.01
N ALA A 21 -4.36 10.03 -13.11
CA ALA A 21 -5.72 9.88 -12.59
C ALA A 21 -6.80 10.02 -13.67
N LYS A 22 -6.61 10.92 -14.65
CA LYS A 22 -7.50 11.02 -15.82
C LYS A 22 -7.51 9.72 -16.63
N ARG A 23 -6.33 9.15 -16.91
CA ARG A 23 -6.22 7.88 -17.64
C ARG A 23 -6.94 6.74 -16.92
N VAL A 24 -6.74 6.63 -15.61
CA VAL A 24 -7.36 5.60 -14.77
C VAL A 24 -8.89 5.75 -14.75
N ARG A 25 -9.40 7.00 -14.61
CA ARG A 25 -10.82 7.29 -14.75
C ARG A 25 -11.37 6.89 -16.13
N ASP A 26 -10.65 7.22 -17.21
CA ASP A 26 -11.07 6.94 -18.58
C ASP A 26 -11.11 5.42 -18.86
N ALA A 27 -10.27 4.63 -18.16
CA ALA A 27 -10.38 3.17 -18.11
C ALA A 27 -11.57 2.68 -17.26
N GLY A 28 -12.27 3.59 -16.57
CA GLY A 28 -13.51 3.35 -15.82
C GLY A 28 -13.32 2.89 -14.39
N PHE A 29 -12.20 3.21 -13.76
CA PHE A 29 -11.99 3.10 -12.33
C PHE A 29 -12.40 4.40 -11.62
N ASP A 30 -12.83 4.28 -10.37
CA ASP A 30 -13.31 5.38 -9.54
C ASP A 30 -12.55 5.51 -8.21
N ALA A 31 -11.42 4.82 -8.07
CA ALA A 31 -10.52 4.94 -6.93
C ALA A 31 -9.07 4.81 -7.38
N VAL A 32 -8.21 5.56 -6.71
CA VAL A 32 -6.76 5.64 -6.98
C VAL A 32 -5.98 5.74 -5.68
N GLU A 33 -4.72 5.35 -5.71
CA GLU A 33 -3.73 5.57 -4.67
C GLU A 33 -2.44 6.14 -5.26
N PHE A 34 -1.60 6.74 -4.44
CA PHE A 34 -0.32 7.29 -4.85
C PHE A 34 0.71 7.16 -3.74
N TRP A 35 2.01 7.26 -4.09
CA TRP A 35 3.06 7.09 -3.08
C TRP A 35 3.31 8.38 -2.29
N PHE A 36 4.36 9.12 -2.60
CA PHE A 36 4.77 10.27 -1.80
C PHE A 36 4.17 11.58 -2.34
N TYR A 37 3.75 12.46 -1.43
CA TYR A 37 3.16 13.75 -1.78
C TYR A 37 4.19 14.76 -2.30
N ASP A 38 5.48 14.58 -1.98
CA ASP A 38 6.58 15.53 -2.20
C ASP A 38 7.68 14.99 -3.13
N LEU A 39 7.55 13.77 -3.64
CA LEU A 39 8.51 13.17 -4.56
C LEU A 39 7.85 12.15 -5.49
N ASP A 40 8.04 12.33 -6.78
CA ASP A 40 7.79 11.30 -7.78
C ASP A 40 9.04 10.42 -7.92
N CYS A 41 8.91 9.13 -7.58
CA CYS A 41 10.06 8.22 -7.58
C CYS A 41 10.59 7.89 -8.96
N VAL A 42 9.79 8.08 -10.02
CA VAL A 42 10.19 7.79 -11.41
C VAL A 42 10.80 9.03 -12.06
N THR A 43 10.09 10.15 -12.04
CA THR A 43 10.52 11.39 -12.70
C THR A 43 11.43 12.27 -11.85
N GLN A 44 11.56 11.96 -10.56
CA GLN A 44 12.28 12.75 -9.53
C GLN A 44 11.71 14.16 -9.34
N ALA A 45 10.49 14.40 -9.78
CA ALA A 45 9.81 15.68 -9.56
C ALA A 45 9.42 15.85 -8.09
N THR A 46 9.73 17.02 -7.52
CA THR A 46 9.39 17.40 -6.12
C THR A 46 8.07 18.15 -6.03
N ASP A 47 7.61 18.76 -7.10
CA ASP A 47 6.25 19.30 -7.23
C ASP A 47 5.37 18.24 -7.91
N ARG A 48 4.49 17.63 -7.12
CA ARG A 48 3.57 16.59 -7.57
C ARG A 48 2.21 17.13 -8.03
N GLY A 49 1.97 18.45 -7.93
CA GLY A 49 0.66 19.04 -8.22
C GLY A 49 -0.47 18.48 -7.34
N ILE A 50 -0.20 18.18 -6.08
CA ILE A 50 -1.13 17.46 -5.16
C ILE A 50 -2.47 18.19 -5.01
N ALA A 51 -2.45 19.54 -4.95
CA ALA A 51 -3.70 20.30 -4.84
C ALA A 51 -4.57 20.20 -6.11
N GLU A 52 -3.95 20.23 -7.29
CA GLU A 52 -4.64 20.03 -8.56
C GLU A 52 -5.18 18.60 -8.69
N PHE A 53 -4.38 17.61 -8.31
CA PHE A 53 -4.77 16.20 -8.27
C PHE A 53 -5.97 15.98 -7.34
N GLY A 54 -5.92 16.48 -6.11
CA GLY A 54 -7.02 16.36 -5.15
C GLY A 54 -8.30 17.02 -5.66
N LYS A 55 -8.18 18.25 -6.20
CA LYS A 55 -9.31 18.95 -6.81
C LYS A 55 -9.90 18.14 -7.98
N PHE A 56 -9.07 17.62 -8.86
CA PHE A 56 -9.54 16.79 -9.99
C PHE A 56 -10.29 15.55 -9.50
N CYS A 57 -9.76 14.85 -8.50
CA CYS A 57 -10.41 13.67 -7.93
C CYS A 57 -11.79 14.02 -7.32
N ALA A 58 -11.87 15.10 -6.55
CA ALA A 58 -13.11 15.58 -5.96
C ALA A 58 -14.16 15.96 -7.03
N ASP A 59 -13.77 16.74 -8.05
CA ASP A 59 -14.64 17.18 -9.14
C ASP A 59 -15.19 16.00 -9.98
N ASN A 60 -14.50 14.85 -9.98
CA ASN A 60 -14.83 13.65 -10.76
C ASN A 60 -15.33 12.47 -9.92
N ASN A 61 -15.56 12.64 -8.62
CA ASN A 61 -15.97 11.59 -7.68
C ASN A 61 -15.01 10.38 -7.68
N ILE A 62 -13.71 10.64 -7.78
CA ILE A 62 -12.65 9.63 -7.65
C ILE A 62 -12.20 9.61 -6.19
N LEU A 63 -12.24 8.44 -5.56
CA LEU A 63 -11.71 8.23 -4.22
C LEU A 63 -10.18 8.18 -4.27
N ILE A 64 -9.51 8.96 -3.44
CA ILE A 64 -8.08 8.76 -3.15
C ILE A 64 -8.02 7.85 -1.93
N SER A 65 -7.59 6.60 -2.11
CA SER A 65 -7.67 5.57 -1.07
C SER A 65 -6.59 5.71 -0.02
N ASN A 66 -5.36 5.90 -0.45
CA ASN A 66 -4.21 6.03 0.45
C ASN A 66 -3.00 6.71 -0.25
N ALA A 67 -2.05 7.12 0.58
CA ALA A 67 -0.71 7.59 0.20
C ALA A 67 0.36 6.69 0.85
N VAL A 68 1.64 7.08 0.85
CA VAL A 68 2.73 6.40 1.55
C VAL A 68 3.44 7.36 2.52
N VAL A 69 3.67 6.92 3.77
CA VAL A 69 4.38 7.71 4.78
C VAL A 69 5.88 7.66 4.57
N ASN A 70 6.45 6.46 4.44
CA ASN A 70 7.89 6.24 4.39
C ASN A 70 8.27 5.12 3.41
N SER A 71 9.48 5.24 2.82
CA SER A 71 9.99 4.26 1.87
C SER A 71 10.44 2.95 2.55
N PRO A 72 10.45 1.81 1.80
CA PRO A 72 10.91 0.52 2.33
C PRO A 72 12.32 0.54 2.90
N ASP A 73 13.23 1.31 2.31
CA ASP A 73 14.62 1.49 2.74
C ASP A 73 14.80 2.55 3.84
N ALA A 74 13.71 3.20 4.26
CA ALA A 74 13.67 4.29 5.24
C ALA A 74 14.40 5.60 4.82
N ALA A 75 14.82 5.73 3.57
CA ALA A 75 15.45 6.96 3.07
C ALA A 75 14.47 8.13 3.16
N ILE A 76 13.20 7.90 2.79
CA ILE A 76 12.08 8.83 3.01
C ILE A 76 11.37 8.44 4.30
N GLY A 77 11.12 9.39 5.17
CA GLY A 77 10.25 9.26 6.34
C GLY A 77 10.84 8.52 7.56
N GLY A 78 11.97 7.83 7.43
CA GLY A 78 12.62 7.13 8.53
C GLY A 78 12.13 5.70 8.75
N SER A 79 12.81 4.99 9.66
CA SER A 79 12.67 3.57 9.95
C SER A 79 11.85 3.32 11.22
N LEU A 80 11.03 2.27 11.22
CA LEU A 80 10.33 1.81 12.42
C LEU A 80 11.18 0.81 13.24
N VAL A 81 12.14 0.13 12.60
CA VAL A 81 13.04 -0.80 13.30
C VAL A 81 14.11 -0.08 14.13
N ASP A 82 14.37 1.20 13.83
CA ASP A 82 15.30 2.01 14.61
C ASP A 82 14.56 2.97 15.55
N PRO A 83 14.67 2.78 16.89
CA PRO A 83 14.03 3.70 17.83
C PRO A 83 14.57 5.14 17.74
N ALA A 84 15.77 5.34 17.21
CA ALA A 84 16.32 6.69 16.98
C ALA A 84 15.61 7.43 15.85
N ASP A 85 15.05 6.73 14.88
CA ASP A 85 14.29 7.31 13.76
C ASP A 85 12.83 7.61 14.13
N ARG A 86 12.33 7.13 15.27
CA ARG A 86 10.91 7.36 15.66
C ARG A 86 10.48 8.82 15.60
N PRO A 87 11.24 9.81 16.10
CA PRO A 87 10.83 11.22 15.97
C PRO A 87 10.69 11.69 14.52
N LYS A 88 11.62 11.26 13.64
CA LYS A 88 11.59 11.56 12.20
C LYS A 88 10.34 10.96 11.55
N TYR A 89 10.05 9.68 11.82
CA TYR A 89 8.88 9.00 11.30
C TYR A 89 7.57 9.66 11.76
N LEU A 90 7.43 9.97 13.04
CA LEU A 90 6.22 10.61 13.57
C LEU A 90 6.02 12.04 13.04
N ALA A 91 7.10 12.77 12.76
CA ALA A 91 7.01 14.07 12.08
C ALA A 91 6.50 13.89 10.65
N ARG A 92 7.10 12.96 9.89
CA ARG A 92 6.68 12.64 8.52
C ARG A 92 5.21 12.20 8.46
N LEU A 93 4.75 11.39 9.41
CA LEU A 93 3.35 10.97 9.51
C LEU A 93 2.41 12.17 9.67
N ARG A 94 2.75 13.13 10.53
CA ARG A 94 1.92 14.35 10.71
C ARG A 94 1.85 15.18 9.43
N ASP A 95 2.96 15.33 8.73
CA ASP A 95 2.99 16.05 7.45
C ASP A 95 2.17 15.33 6.38
N THR A 96 2.30 14.00 6.28
CA THR A 96 1.48 13.17 5.38
C THR A 96 -0.01 13.32 5.69
N ILE A 97 -0.42 13.19 6.95
CA ILE A 97 -1.82 13.35 7.36
C ILE A 97 -2.34 14.74 6.99
N LYS A 98 -1.54 15.79 7.17
CA LYS A 98 -1.94 17.16 6.82
C LYS A 98 -2.25 17.27 5.33
N VAL A 99 -1.34 16.81 4.47
CA VAL A 99 -1.55 16.82 3.01
C VAL A 99 -2.72 15.94 2.60
N CYS A 100 -2.83 14.74 3.16
CA CYS A 100 -3.92 13.81 2.88
C CYS A 100 -5.29 14.40 3.23
N LYS A 101 -5.39 15.16 4.32
CA LYS A 101 -6.64 15.85 4.69
C LYS A 101 -7.05 16.91 3.67
N ASP A 102 -6.09 17.62 3.09
CA ASP A 102 -6.36 18.67 2.09
C ASP A 102 -6.93 18.10 0.78
N ILE A 103 -6.80 16.77 0.57
CA ILE A 103 -7.26 16.05 -0.64
C ILE A 103 -8.24 14.90 -0.35
N ASP A 104 -8.85 14.86 0.85
CA ASP A 104 -9.78 13.82 1.28
C ASP A 104 -9.23 12.37 1.19
N CYS A 105 -7.93 12.19 1.40
CA CYS A 105 -7.28 10.88 1.47
C CYS A 105 -7.29 10.35 2.91
N PRO A 106 -7.96 9.22 3.22
CA PRO A 106 -8.21 8.79 4.61
C PRO A 106 -7.11 7.92 5.22
N ALA A 107 -6.12 7.49 4.44
CA ALA A 107 -5.17 6.49 4.87
C ALA A 107 -3.78 6.66 4.25
N ALA A 108 -2.81 5.96 4.81
CA ALA A 108 -1.49 5.81 4.20
C ALA A 108 -0.86 4.46 4.54
N ILE A 109 0.00 3.98 3.63
CA ILE A 109 0.85 2.81 3.78
C ILE A 109 2.08 3.21 4.59
N THR A 110 2.58 2.28 5.41
CA THR A 110 3.82 2.44 6.17
C THR A 110 4.68 1.19 6.10
N CYS A 111 5.99 1.40 5.92
CA CYS A 111 7.02 0.38 5.83
C CYS A 111 7.85 0.32 7.11
N THR A 112 8.45 -0.84 7.41
CA THR A 112 9.26 -1.01 8.62
C THR A 112 10.67 -0.44 8.52
N GLY A 113 11.22 -0.38 7.31
CA GLY A 113 12.65 -0.18 7.08
C GLY A 113 13.40 -1.51 6.98
N ASN A 114 14.68 -1.42 6.63
CA ASN A 114 15.57 -2.57 6.52
C ASN A 114 16.05 -3.08 7.90
N GLU A 115 16.42 -4.36 7.96
CA GLU A 115 17.01 -4.97 9.14
C GLU A 115 18.29 -4.25 9.59
N ARG A 116 18.44 -4.10 10.88
CA ARG A 116 19.65 -3.51 11.49
C ARG A 116 20.62 -4.60 11.88
N SER A 117 21.83 -4.55 11.31
CA SER A 117 22.89 -5.47 11.66
C SER A 117 23.27 -5.39 13.14
N GLY A 118 23.46 -6.53 13.79
CA GLY A 118 23.86 -6.61 15.20
C GLY A 118 22.73 -6.37 16.20
N VAL A 119 21.50 -6.17 15.76
CA VAL A 119 20.32 -6.02 16.62
C VAL A 119 19.41 -7.25 16.44
N SER A 120 18.94 -7.85 17.53
CA SER A 120 18.10 -9.03 17.45
C SER A 120 16.76 -8.74 16.77
N TYR A 121 16.17 -9.75 16.09
CA TYR A 121 14.85 -9.65 15.49
C TYR A 121 13.79 -9.16 16.50
N GLN A 122 13.84 -9.65 17.73
CA GLN A 122 12.87 -9.29 18.77
C GLN A 122 13.00 -7.82 19.20
N GLU A 123 14.19 -7.30 19.31
CA GLU A 123 14.43 -5.88 19.64
C GLU A 123 13.89 -4.98 18.51
N GLN A 124 14.16 -5.34 17.26
CA GLN A 124 13.65 -4.62 16.10
C GLN A 124 12.10 -4.69 16.05
N LYS A 125 11.51 -5.87 16.26
CA LYS A 125 10.05 -6.04 16.33
C LYS A 125 9.41 -5.21 17.44
N HIS A 126 10.05 -5.10 18.60
CA HIS A 126 9.59 -4.22 19.67
C HIS A 126 9.65 -2.75 19.27
N SER A 127 10.72 -2.30 18.60
CA SER A 127 10.80 -0.93 18.08
C SER A 127 9.65 -0.61 17.10
N VAL A 128 9.34 -1.54 16.18
CA VAL A 128 8.21 -1.41 15.24
C VAL A 128 6.90 -1.25 15.99
N ILE A 129 6.62 -2.13 16.97
CA ILE A 129 5.38 -2.10 17.75
C ILE A 129 5.26 -0.79 18.53
N ASP A 130 6.32 -0.35 19.21
CA ASP A 130 6.31 0.88 20.00
C ASP A 130 6.16 2.13 19.12
N THR A 131 6.78 2.13 17.95
CA THR A 131 6.64 3.23 16.98
C THR A 131 5.23 3.28 16.42
N LEU A 132 4.64 2.11 16.08
CA LEU A 132 3.26 2.05 15.60
C LEU A 132 2.22 2.39 16.67
N LYS A 133 2.48 2.10 17.97
CA LYS A 133 1.61 2.57 19.06
C LYS A 133 1.58 4.10 19.14
N ALA A 134 2.76 4.74 19.07
CA ALA A 134 2.84 6.20 19.06
C ALA A 134 2.21 6.81 17.77
N ALA A 135 2.33 6.12 16.63
CA ALA A 135 1.67 6.50 15.38
C ALA A 135 0.15 6.34 15.46
N ALA A 136 -0.34 5.29 16.14
CA ALA A 136 -1.76 5.03 16.35
C ALA A 136 -2.44 6.17 17.11
N GLU A 137 -1.81 6.72 18.14
CA GLU A 137 -2.35 7.88 18.88
C GLU A 137 -2.58 9.08 17.95
N ILE A 138 -1.64 9.33 17.02
CA ILE A 138 -1.76 10.39 16.03
C ILE A 138 -2.87 10.06 15.02
N ALA A 139 -2.90 8.84 14.51
CA ALA A 139 -3.87 8.38 13.53
C ALA A 139 -5.32 8.42 14.09
N GLU A 140 -5.52 8.01 15.34
CA GLU A 140 -6.80 8.09 16.06
C GLU A 140 -7.28 9.53 16.23
N ALA A 141 -6.42 10.45 16.66
CA ALA A 141 -6.74 11.87 16.80
C ALA A 141 -7.18 12.52 15.49
N HIS A 142 -6.72 11.97 14.37
CA HIS A 142 -7.01 12.48 13.03
C HIS A 142 -8.03 11.65 12.24
N GLN A 143 -8.57 10.55 12.80
CA GLN A 143 -9.41 9.57 12.12
C GLN A 143 -8.77 9.01 10.84
N PHE A 144 -7.44 8.89 10.85
CA PHE A 144 -6.62 8.43 9.75
C PHE A 144 -6.24 6.96 9.94
N THR A 145 -6.06 6.19 8.86
CA THR A 145 -5.70 4.78 8.93
C THR A 145 -4.28 4.55 8.40
N LEU A 146 -3.52 3.72 9.09
CA LEU A 146 -2.20 3.27 8.64
C LEU A 146 -2.27 1.81 8.21
N PHE A 147 -1.69 1.50 7.06
CA PHE A 147 -1.56 0.15 6.53
C PHE A 147 -0.09 -0.29 6.62
N LEU A 148 0.24 -1.22 7.52
CA LEU A 148 1.58 -1.79 7.63
C LEU A 148 1.75 -2.86 6.54
N GLU A 149 2.79 -2.72 5.72
CA GLU A 149 3.02 -3.60 4.58
C GLU A 149 4.22 -4.54 4.78
N PRO A 150 4.02 -5.86 4.75
CA PRO A 150 5.07 -6.86 4.56
C PRO A 150 5.47 -6.95 3.09
N LEU A 151 6.79 -6.90 2.82
CA LEU A 151 7.34 -6.92 1.47
C LEU A 151 8.20 -8.16 1.23
N ASN A 152 8.36 -8.59 -0.03
CA ASN A 152 9.26 -9.68 -0.37
C ASN A 152 10.73 -9.23 -0.35
N THR A 153 11.58 -10.10 0.19
CA THR A 153 13.04 -9.88 0.26
C THR A 153 13.82 -10.71 -0.77
N LEU A 154 13.12 -11.52 -1.54
CA LEU A 154 13.75 -12.44 -2.51
C LEU A 154 13.94 -11.82 -3.89
N VAL A 155 13.17 -10.78 -4.23
CA VAL A 155 13.16 -10.15 -5.56
C VAL A 155 13.33 -8.63 -5.47
N ASP A 156 12.45 -7.93 -4.70
CA ASP A 156 12.32 -6.47 -4.80
C ASP A 156 12.97 -5.70 -3.65
N HIS A 157 12.94 -6.23 -2.40
CA HIS A 157 13.30 -5.48 -1.19
C HIS A 157 14.29 -6.26 -0.31
N GLU A 158 15.47 -6.58 -0.86
CA GLU A 158 16.53 -7.27 -0.10
C GLU A 158 16.85 -6.50 1.19
N GLY A 159 16.88 -7.24 2.31
CA GLY A 159 17.16 -6.68 3.64
C GLY A 159 15.97 -6.02 4.34
N TYR A 160 14.79 -5.95 3.73
CA TYR A 160 13.60 -5.42 4.40
C TYR A 160 13.21 -6.27 5.62
N PHE A 161 12.86 -5.63 6.74
CA PHE A 161 12.65 -6.33 8.02
C PHE A 161 11.37 -7.19 8.04
N LEU A 162 10.23 -6.66 7.60
CA LEU A 162 8.94 -7.34 7.71
C LEU A 162 8.57 -8.05 6.41
N SER A 163 8.95 -9.31 6.27
CA SER A 163 8.68 -10.10 5.07
C SER A 163 7.57 -11.16 5.23
N SER A 164 6.91 -11.21 6.38
CA SER A 164 5.88 -12.18 6.72
C SER A 164 4.56 -11.49 7.07
N ALA A 165 3.47 -11.82 6.34
CA ALA A 165 2.14 -11.34 6.69
C ALA A 165 1.68 -11.84 8.07
N GLN A 166 2.10 -13.06 8.49
CA GLN A 166 1.78 -13.56 9.84
C GLN A 166 2.42 -12.71 10.92
N ASP A 167 3.71 -12.36 10.76
CA ASP A 167 4.38 -11.46 11.69
C ASP A 167 3.79 -10.04 11.68
N GLY A 168 3.39 -9.55 10.51
CA GLY A 168 2.64 -8.31 10.36
C GLY A 168 1.33 -8.35 11.15
N GLY A 169 0.53 -9.39 11.00
CA GLY A 169 -0.71 -9.59 11.77
C GLY A 169 -0.47 -9.63 13.27
N ASP A 170 0.60 -10.29 13.72
CA ASP A 170 0.95 -10.32 15.14
C ASP A 170 1.38 -8.95 15.68
N ILE A 171 2.07 -8.14 14.87
CA ILE A 171 2.41 -6.75 15.19
C ILE A 171 1.12 -5.93 15.33
N ILE A 172 0.21 -5.99 14.35
CA ILE A 172 -1.07 -5.24 14.36
C ILE A 172 -1.87 -5.58 15.63
N ARG A 173 -2.02 -6.86 15.96
CA ARG A 173 -2.73 -7.28 17.19
C ARG A 173 -2.07 -6.75 18.47
N LYS A 174 -0.73 -6.65 18.51
CA LYS A 174 0.02 -6.09 19.66
C LYS A 174 -0.04 -4.57 19.72
N VAL A 175 -0.19 -3.87 18.59
CA VAL A 175 -0.48 -2.43 18.54
C VAL A 175 -1.85 -2.15 19.15
N GLY A 176 -2.87 -2.94 18.77
CA GLY A 176 -4.19 -2.93 19.40
C GLY A 176 -5.06 -1.72 19.03
N SER A 177 -4.76 -1.03 17.91
CA SER A 177 -5.53 0.11 17.42
C SER A 177 -6.33 -0.25 16.17
N ASP A 178 -7.56 0.21 16.09
CA ASP A 178 -8.38 0.07 14.87
C ASP A 178 -7.88 0.94 13.71
N ARG A 179 -6.97 1.87 13.99
CA ARG A 179 -6.37 2.77 12.98
C ARG A 179 -5.04 2.26 12.42
N VAL A 180 -4.58 1.09 12.86
CA VAL A 180 -3.39 0.44 12.29
C VAL A 180 -3.77 -0.95 11.83
N LYS A 181 -3.75 -1.19 10.55
CA LYS A 181 -4.17 -2.43 9.89
C LYS A 181 -3.03 -2.99 9.04
N LEU A 182 -3.19 -4.23 8.62
CA LEU A 182 -2.27 -4.90 7.71
C LEU A 182 -2.65 -4.56 6.26
N LEU A 183 -1.69 -4.20 5.43
CA LEU A 183 -1.79 -4.34 3.98
C LEU A 183 -1.31 -5.74 3.61
N PHE A 184 -2.14 -6.50 2.93
CA PHE A 184 -1.78 -7.80 2.41
C PHE A 184 -1.54 -7.70 0.89
N ASP A 185 -0.28 -7.57 0.49
CA ASP A 185 0.06 -7.65 -0.92
C ASP A 185 0.16 -9.12 -1.36
N VAL A 186 -0.73 -9.51 -2.28
CA VAL A 186 -0.81 -10.86 -2.83
C VAL A 186 0.47 -11.21 -3.58
N TYR A 187 1.05 -10.25 -4.32
CA TYR A 187 2.31 -10.43 -5.05
C TYR A 187 3.47 -10.74 -4.09
N HIS A 188 3.68 -9.87 -3.10
CA HIS A 188 4.77 -10.07 -2.13
C HIS A 188 4.60 -11.37 -1.35
N MET A 189 3.40 -11.68 -0.91
CA MET A 189 3.14 -12.88 -0.10
C MET A 189 3.17 -14.18 -0.91
N GLN A 190 2.87 -14.14 -2.20
CA GLN A 190 3.08 -15.30 -3.08
C GLN A 190 4.57 -15.64 -3.18
N ILE A 191 5.43 -14.66 -3.41
CA ILE A 191 6.90 -14.84 -3.52
C ILE A 191 7.46 -15.40 -2.20
N MET A 192 7.05 -14.85 -1.05
CA MET A 192 7.62 -15.22 0.24
C MET A 192 7.13 -16.58 0.77
N ALA A 193 5.86 -16.88 0.59
CA ALA A 193 5.27 -18.01 1.33
C ALA A 193 4.19 -18.79 0.58
N GLY A 194 3.61 -18.23 -0.48
CA GLY A 194 2.50 -18.87 -1.18
C GLY A 194 1.28 -19.13 -0.29
N ASN A 195 0.40 -20.05 -0.72
CA ASN A 195 -0.80 -20.43 0.02
C ASN A 195 -1.67 -19.21 0.44
N VAL A 196 -1.76 -18.23 -0.47
CA VAL A 196 -2.29 -16.88 -0.18
C VAL A 196 -3.71 -16.89 0.36
N ILE A 197 -4.64 -17.67 -0.23
CA ILE A 197 -6.05 -17.69 0.19
C ILE A 197 -6.19 -18.12 1.66
N ALA A 198 -5.48 -19.18 2.07
CA ALA A 198 -5.53 -19.65 3.46
C ALA A 198 -4.89 -18.65 4.45
N ARG A 199 -3.87 -17.89 4.00
CA ARG A 199 -3.25 -16.82 4.81
C ARG A 199 -4.17 -15.62 4.94
N ILE A 200 -4.82 -15.21 3.85
CA ILE A 200 -5.84 -14.14 3.87
C ILE A 200 -6.95 -14.49 4.85
N GLU A 201 -7.50 -15.72 4.80
CA GLU A 201 -8.55 -16.16 5.74
C GLU A 201 -8.14 -16.01 7.20
N LYS A 202 -6.91 -16.41 7.55
CA LYS A 202 -6.38 -16.32 8.91
C LYS A 202 -6.12 -14.90 9.41
N LEU A 203 -5.90 -13.96 8.51
CA LEU A 203 -5.51 -12.59 8.83
C LEU A 203 -6.63 -11.58 8.56
N MET A 204 -7.82 -12.03 8.15
CA MET A 204 -8.93 -11.17 7.75
C MET A 204 -9.36 -10.18 8.84
N ASP A 205 -9.17 -10.53 10.10
CA ASP A 205 -9.45 -9.67 11.26
C ASP A 205 -8.56 -8.41 11.33
N VAL A 206 -7.37 -8.47 10.74
CA VAL A 206 -6.39 -7.38 10.78
C VAL A 206 -6.14 -6.73 9.42
N ILE A 207 -6.56 -7.34 8.31
CA ILE A 207 -6.36 -6.79 6.97
C ILE A 207 -7.26 -5.57 6.75
N GLY A 208 -6.65 -4.44 6.37
CA GLY A 208 -7.35 -3.20 6.03
C GLY A 208 -7.26 -2.82 4.55
N HIS A 209 -6.26 -3.34 3.85
CA HIS A 209 -6.04 -3.09 2.42
C HIS A 209 -5.37 -4.28 1.75
N PHE A 210 -5.55 -4.38 0.43
CA PHE A 210 -4.87 -5.37 -0.41
C PHE A 210 -4.10 -4.68 -1.53
N HIS A 211 -2.93 -5.24 -1.88
CA HIS A 211 -2.26 -4.98 -3.15
C HIS A 211 -2.16 -6.24 -3.98
N ALA A 212 -2.00 -6.07 -5.29
CA ALA A 212 -1.95 -7.17 -6.25
C ALA A 212 -1.13 -6.87 -7.50
N ALA A 213 -0.34 -7.84 -7.92
CA ALA A 213 0.33 -7.90 -9.21
C ALA A 213 0.54 -9.36 -9.65
N GLY A 214 0.81 -9.58 -10.93
CA GLY A 214 1.16 -10.90 -11.47
C GLY A 214 2.53 -11.39 -10.99
N VAL A 215 2.65 -12.67 -10.68
CA VAL A 215 3.91 -13.34 -10.34
C VAL A 215 4.24 -14.35 -11.43
N PRO A 216 5.48 -14.39 -11.96
CA PRO A 216 6.58 -13.46 -11.73
C PRO A 216 6.45 -12.14 -12.48
N GLY A 217 7.28 -11.14 -12.13
CA GLY A 217 7.51 -9.93 -12.92
C GLY A 217 6.70 -8.71 -12.52
N ARG A 218 5.77 -8.82 -11.56
CA ARG A 218 4.94 -7.72 -11.03
C ARG A 218 4.10 -7.04 -12.12
N HIS A 219 3.63 -7.84 -13.11
CA HIS A 219 2.84 -7.41 -14.24
C HIS A 219 1.32 -7.58 -14.03
N ASP A 220 0.58 -7.51 -15.14
CA ASP A 220 -0.89 -7.68 -15.17
C ASP A 220 -1.35 -8.94 -14.40
N LEU A 221 -2.51 -8.86 -13.76
CA LEU A 221 -3.04 -9.95 -12.92
C LEU A 221 -3.48 -11.20 -13.71
N ASP A 222 -3.68 -11.07 -15.01
CA ASP A 222 -4.01 -12.18 -15.93
C ASP A 222 -2.75 -12.86 -16.51
N ILE A 223 -1.56 -12.39 -16.13
CA ILE A 223 -0.27 -12.94 -16.53
C ILE A 223 0.40 -13.56 -15.30
N GLY A 224 0.88 -14.80 -15.42
CA GLY A 224 1.63 -15.48 -14.36
C GLY A 224 0.90 -16.63 -13.69
N GLU A 225 1.29 -16.95 -12.46
CA GLU A 225 0.89 -18.19 -11.77
C GLU A 225 -0.31 -18.04 -10.82
N LEU A 226 -0.80 -16.81 -10.57
CA LEU A 226 -1.88 -16.52 -9.63
C LEU A 226 -3.25 -16.56 -10.30
N ASN A 227 -4.23 -17.19 -9.64
CA ASN A 227 -5.63 -17.19 -10.09
C ASN A 227 -6.41 -16.09 -9.36
N TYR A 228 -6.31 -14.86 -9.86
CA TYR A 228 -6.97 -13.70 -9.23
C TYR A 228 -8.50 -13.76 -9.18
N PRO A 229 -9.24 -14.30 -10.17
CA PRO A 229 -10.68 -14.52 -10.04
C PRO A 229 -11.04 -15.36 -8.80
N ASN A 230 -10.28 -16.43 -8.52
CA ASN A 230 -10.50 -17.25 -7.35
C ASN A 230 -10.09 -16.55 -6.03
N ILE A 231 -9.01 -15.77 -6.05
CA ILE A 231 -8.56 -14.99 -4.90
C ILE A 231 -9.60 -13.94 -4.54
N LEU A 232 -10.08 -13.14 -5.49
CA LEU A 232 -11.09 -12.10 -5.31
C LEU A 232 -12.42 -12.69 -4.79
N THR A 233 -12.87 -13.81 -5.35
CA THR A 233 -14.06 -14.55 -4.87
C THR A 233 -13.89 -14.99 -3.42
N SER A 234 -12.70 -15.44 -3.04
CA SER A 234 -12.40 -15.86 -1.67
C SER A 234 -12.40 -14.67 -0.70
N ILE A 235 -11.78 -13.55 -1.07
CA ILE A 235 -11.77 -12.30 -0.30
C ILE A 235 -13.21 -11.80 -0.04
N ASP A 236 -14.06 -11.81 -1.06
CA ASP A 236 -15.48 -11.42 -0.93
C ASP A 236 -16.23 -12.37 0.00
N ARG A 237 -16.02 -13.69 -0.13
CA ARG A 237 -16.60 -14.71 0.75
C ARG A 237 -16.18 -14.55 2.22
N PHE A 238 -14.95 -14.10 2.47
CA PHE A 238 -14.45 -13.81 3.82
C PHE A 238 -15.01 -12.51 4.39
N GLY A 239 -15.82 -11.78 3.61
CA GLY A 239 -16.56 -10.61 4.09
C GLY A 239 -15.80 -9.28 4.02
N TYR A 240 -14.69 -9.21 3.31
CA TYR A 240 -13.93 -7.98 3.11
C TYR A 240 -14.76 -6.90 2.41
N LYS A 241 -14.68 -5.66 2.91
CA LYS A 241 -15.45 -4.49 2.41
C LYS A 241 -14.56 -3.31 2.02
N GLY A 242 -13.24 -3.46 2.12
CA GLY A 242 -12.29 -2.42 1.74
C GLY A 242 -11.97 -2.41 0.25
N LEU A 243 -10.86 -1.76 -0.09
CA LEU A 243 -10.35 -1.63 -1.45
C LEU A 243 -9.29 -2.71 -1.73
N PHE A 244 -9.13 -2.99 -3.03
CA PHE A 244 -8.15 -3.93 -3.55
C PHE A 244 -7.31 -3.20 -4.61
N GLY A 245 -6.10 -2.84 -4.24
CA GLY A 245 -5.20 -2.01 -5.02
C GLY A 245 -4.49 -2.79 -6.13
N LEU A 246 -4.51 -2.23 -7.31
CA LEU A 246 -3.74 -2.70 -8.47
C LEU A 246 -2.39 -1.99 -8.47
N GLU A 247 -1.37 -2.64 -7.93
CA GLU A 247 0.00 -2.12 -7.89
C GLU A 247 0.92 -2.98 -8.77
N TYR A 248 0.73 -2.90 -10.08
CA TYR A 248 1.43 -3.69 -11.08
C TYR A 248 1.93 -2.81 -12.23
N TRP A 249 3.02 -3.20 -12.87
CA TRP A 249 3.54 -2.55 -14.08
C TRP A 249 3.01 -3.25 -15.32
N PRO A 250 2.19 -2.57 -16.15
CA PRO A 250 1.65 -3.15 -17.38
C PRO A 250 2.74 -3.73 -18.29
N ALA A 251 2.56 -4.97 -18.75
CA ALA A 251 3.52 -5.64 -19.62
C ALA A 251 3.48 -5.12 -21.09
N GLY A 252 2.54 -4.24 -21.42
CA GLY A 252 2.33 -3.70 -22.76
C GLY A 252 1.61 -2.35 -22.74
N ASP A 253 0.65 -2.15 -23.64
CA ASP A 253 -0.15 -0.92 -23.66
C ASP A 253 -0.94 -0.77 -22.36
N GLU A 254 -0.69 0.34 -21.65
CA GLU A 254 -1.22 0.56 -20.31
C GLU A 254 -2.75 0.71 -20.27
N MET A 255 -3.33 1.37 -21.27
CA MET A 255 -4.79 1.52 -21.35
C MET A 255 -5.46 0.17 -21.66
N ALA A 256 -4.90 -0.61 -22.56
CA ALA A 256 -5.38 -1.97 -22.86
C ALA A 256 -5.26 -2.88 -21.62
N SER A 257 -4.17 -2.77 -20.88
CA SER A 257 -3.95 -3.46 -19.61
C SER A 257 -5.03 -3.11 -18.59
N LEU A 258 -5.24 -1.82 -18.29
CA LEU A 258 -6.27 -1.37 -17.34
C LEU A 258 -7.67 -1.86 -17.74
N ASN A 259 -8.01 -1.85 -19.03
CA ASN A 259 -9.30 -2.37 -19.51
C ASN A 259 -9.45 -3.88 -19.23
N ARG A 260 -8.36 -4.69 -19.40
CA ARG A 260 -8.38 -6.11 -19.04
C ARG A 260 -8.52 -6.31 -17.53
N MET A 261 -7.77 -5.55 -16.72
CA MET A 261 -7.86 -5.63 -15.25
C MET A 261 -9.27 -5.27 -14.76
N ARG A 262 -9.88 -4.24 -15.34
CA ARG A 262 -11.27 -3.90 -15.04
C ARG A 262 -12.25 -5.02 -15.38
N ALA A 263 -12.07 -5.70 -16.51
CA ALA A 263 -12.90 -6.84 -16.87
C ALA A 263 -12.71 -8.02 -15.89
N LEU A 264 -11.45 -8.33 -15.54
CA LEU A 264 -11.10 -9.42 -14.63
C LEU A 264 -11.66 -9.20 -13.20
N THR A 265 -11.67 -7.96 -12.72
CA THR A 265 -12.09 -7.64 -11.35
C THR A 265 -13.59 -7.38 -11.19
N LYS A 266 -14.35 -7.32 -12.26
CA LYS A 266 -15.82 -7.17 -12.20
C LYS A 266 -16.59 -8.49 -12.04
N GLY A 267 -15.94 -9.62 -12.30
CA GLY A 267 -16.51 -10.97 -12.23
C GLY A 267 -17.28 -11.35 -13.46
#